data_a89f267dab64f422e2568758536856c2
#
_entry.id   a89f267dab64f422e2568758536856c2
#
_cell.length_a   1.000
_cell.length_b   1.000
_cell.length_c   1.000
_cell.angle_alpha   90.00
_cell.angle_beta   90.00
_cell.angle_gamma   90.00
#
_symmetry.space_group_name_H-M   'P 1'
#
loop_
_entity.id
_entity.type
_entity.pdbx_description
1 polymer ?
#
loop_
_entity_poly.entity_id
_entity_poly.type
_entity_poly.pdbx_seq_one_letter_code
_entity_poly.pdbx_strand_id
1 'polypeptide(L)'
;TMRKLLLFLLVSIALPALAQNGKKVYADFHGVRYTRQHDGKLGRWEMYANTEKSSTGRKSLCYNADLIDSEGRHEIAAVAYPQVGMQSNLDPDYIEYQILSAKAAKIDGFFIEWGFKPHENDILLREMQKVAAKYDFEIGVNWCDGWLYYDWITKIYPEVNTREAKTEYMAKCYQYLVDSVFTGPTAPMVKGMPVFYHFGPGAKVDEYKKVLSQVKFPQGMRQLVALRRWADWGKLENDKYISVTRSDDMDAWAKVGEIPTAWLPARVRTRDQAHAEWDNYATQDDVIEFMKPFRDSIWHSNNPAYTIKSGFAMPGMDNRGCAGWGRGHFYYIPRNNGETYQSMWKFCMAEKDSLDMMFIASWSDYTEGHEIEPTIENLSLIHI
;
A
#
# COMPACT_ATOMS: atom_id res chain seq x y z
N THR A 1 37.33 3.71 6.51
CA THR A 1 36.33 4.43 7.36
C THR A 1 35.97 5.80 6.79
N MET A 2 36.85 6.47 6.04
CA MET A 2 36.54 7.75 5.39
C MET A 2 35.74 7.64 4.06
N ARG A 3 35.84 6.51 3.35
CA ARG A 3 35.08 6.29 2.11
C ARG A 3 33.55 6.07 2.33
N LYS A 4 33.14 5.63 3.53
CA LYS A 4 31.71 5.46 3.87
C LYS A 4 31.03 6.79 4.22
N LEU A 5 31.79 7.82 4.60
CA LEU A 5 31.22 9.13 4.94
C LEU A 5 30.93 10.00 3.70
N LEU A 6 31.62 9.78 2.57
CA LEU A 6 31.40 10.53 1.33
C LEU A 6 30.18 10.03 0.51
N LEU A 7 29.73 8.77 0.72
CA LEU A 7 28.52 8.26 0.08
C LEU A 7 27.23 8.85 0.70
N PHE A 8 27.32 9.40 1.92
CA PHE A 8 26.18 9.99 2.62
C PHE A 8 25.74 11.37 2.08
N LEU A 9 26.58 12.04 1.28
CA LEU A 9 26.31 13.43 0.86
C LEU A 9 25.71 13.58 -0.55
N LEU A 10 25.61 12.51 -1.34
CA LEU A 10 25.18 12.59 -2.75
C LEU A 10 23.76 12.09 -3.04
N VAL A 11 23.05 11.56 -2.04
CA VAL A 11 21.74 10.90 -2.24
C VAL A 11 20.53 11.76 -1.84
N SER A 12 20.74 12.97 -1.31
CA SER A 12 19.66 13.81 -0.77
C SER A 12 18.94 14.72 -1.79
N ILE A 13 19.05 14.48 -3.11
CA ILE A 13 18.63 15.50 -4.10
C ILE A 13 17.22 15.28 -4.69
N ALA A 14 16.66 14.08 -4.68
CA ALA A 14 15.37 13.83 -5.36
C ALA A 14 14.13 14.08 -4.48
N LEU A 15 14.15 13.71 -3.21
CA LEU A 15 13.04 13.93 -2.26
C LEU A 15 12.80 15.42 -1.90
N PRO A 16 13.84 16.30 -1.78
CA PRO A 16 13.61 17.72 -1.50
C PRO A 16 12.79 18.46 -2.54
N ALA A 17 12.78 18.01 -3.81
CA ALA A 17 12.12 18.73 -4.90
C ALA A 17 10.57 18.70 -4.81
N LEU A 18 9.96 17.64 -4.24
CA LEU A 18 8.51 17.59 -4.02
C LEU A 18 8.11 18.39 -2.78
N ALA A 19 8.85 18.23 -1.68
CA ALA A 19 8.59 18.98 -0.44
C ALA A 19 8.74 20.51 -0.60
N GLN A 20 9.64 20.96 -1.48
CA GLN A 20 9.78 22.38 -1.80
C GLN A 20 8.57 22.99 -2.52
N ASN A 21 7.76 22.15 -3.19
CA ASN A 21 6.57 22.61 -3.92
C ASN A 21 5.25 22.34 -3.17
N GLY A 22 5.30 21.95 -1.90
CA GLY A 22 4.09 21.63 -1.10
C GLY A 22 3.38 20.35 -1.52
N LYS A 23 4.03 19.48 -2.29
CA LYS A 23 3.47 18.18 -2.71
C LYS A 23 3.71 17.14 -1.63
N LYS A 24 2.69 16.32 -1.39
CA LYS A 24 2.68 15.31 -0.33
C LYS A 24 3.22 13.97 -0.82
N VAL A 25 3.86 13.23 0.09
CA VAL A 25 4.31 11.86 -0.11
C VAL A 25 3.66 10.98 0.95
N TYR A 26 2.88 9.99 0.54
CA TYR A 26 2.26 9.03 1.44
C TYR A 26 2.77 7.62 1.15
N ALA A 27 2.84 6.80 2.19
CA ALA A 27 3.16 5.39 2.05
C ALA A 27 2.01 4.53 2.56
N ASP A 28 1.74 3.45 1.85
CA ASP A 28 0.86 2.40 2.31
C ASP A 28 1.46 1.70 3.53
N PHE A 29 0.63 1.37 4.53
CA PHE A 29 1.04 0.76 5.78
C PHE A 29 0.25 -0.52 6.06
N HIS A 30 0.93 -1.64 6.03
CA HIS A 30 0.39 -2.94 6.43
C HIS A 30 0.80 -3.26 7.86
N GLY A 31 -0.19 -3.42 8.74
CA GLY A 31 0.01 -3.65 10.16
C GLY A 31 -0.49 -5.00 10.65
N VAL A 32 -1.08 -5.01 11.85
CA VAL A 32 -1.54 -6.18 12.62
C VAL A 32 -0.45 -7.21 12.87
N ARG A 33 0.77 -6.71 13.10
CA ARG A 33 1.92 -7.45 13.59
C ARG A 33 2.06 -7.16 15.08
N TYR A 34 2.30 -8.20 15.86
CA TYR A 34 2.24 -8.15 17.32
C TYR A 34 3.42 -8.89 17.93
N THR A 35 3.62 -8.73 19.25
CA THR A 35 4.55 -9.56 20.01
C THR A 35 3.83 -10.28 21.13
N ARG A 36 4.26 -11.51 21.45
CA ARG A 36 3.64 -12.25 22.58
C ARG A 36 3.78 -11.50 23.90
N GLN A 37 4.89 -10.77 24.07
CA GLN A 37 5.14 -9.99 25.28
C GLN A 37 4.16 -8.82 25.42
N HIS A 38 3.86 -8.11 24.34
CA HIS A 38 3.00 -6.93 24.37
C HIS A 38 1.51 -7.29 24.19
N ASP A 39 1.20 -8.22 23.26
CA ASP A 39 -0.16 -8.45 22.78
C ASP A 39 -0.69 -9.86 23.05
N GLY A 40 0.15 -10.78 23.53
CA GLY A 40 -0.20 -12.19 23.74
C GLY A 40 -0.35 -13.01 22.45
N LYS A 41 -0.08 -12.41 21.28
CA LYS A 41 -0.19 -13.03 19.96
C LYS A 41 0.88 -12.43 19.01
N LEU A 42 1.07 -13.04 17.84
CA LEU A 42 2.06 -12.58 16.85
C LEU A 42 1.44 -11.88 15.61
N GLY A 43 0.16 -12.14 15.34
CA GLY A 43 -0.52 -11.57 14.18
C GLY A 43 0.16 -11.96 12.86
N ARG A 44 0.42 -11.00 12.00
CA ARG A 44 1.02 -11.27 10.68
C ARG A 44 2.48 -11.72 10.70
N TRP A 45 3.19 -11.66 11.82
CA TRP A 45 4.52 -12.28 11.90
C TRP A 45 4.48 -13.80 11.74
N GLU A 46 3.34 -14.44 12.02
CA GLU A 46 3.09 -15.86 11.79
C GLU A 46 2.03 -16.13 10.72
N MET A 47 1.83 -15.21 9.77
CA MET A 47 0.83 -15.33 8.72
C MET A 47 1.05 -16.61 7.91
N TYR A 48 -0.02 -17.44 7.79
CA TYR A 48 0.04 -18.75 7.13
C TYR A 48 1.04 -19.76 7.73
N ALA A 49 1.41 -19.60 9.00
CA ALA A 49 2.37 -20.47 9.71
C ALA A 49 2.03 -21.98 9.61
N ASN A 50 0.74 -22.32 9.56
CA ASN A 50 0.27 -23.71 9.53
C ASN A 50 -0.27 -24.14 8.16
N THR A 51 0.06 -23.47 7.09
CA THR A 51 -0.42 -23.79 5.75
C THR A 51 0.46 -24.87 5.10
N GLU A 52 0.07 -26.15 5.21
CA GLU A 52 0.87 -27.27 4.71
C GLU A 52 0.81 -27.45 3.18
N LYS A 53 -0.31 -27.07 2.55
CA LYS A 53 -0.52 -27.25 1.10
C LYS A 53 -1.17 -26.04 0.48
N SER A 54 -0.64 -25.64 -0.65
CA SER A 54 -1.22 -24.60 -1.49
C SER A 54 -2.26 -25.16 -2.46
N SER A 55 -3.10 -24.30 -3.02
CA SER A 55 -4.04 -24.64 -4.10
C SER A 55 -3.34 -25.08 -5.39
N THR A 56 -2.06 -24.77 -5.57
CA THR A 56 -1.23 -25.17 -6.70
C THR A 56 -0.54 -26.52 -6.49
N GLY A 57 -0.72 -27.17 -5.33
CA GLY A 57 -0.04 -28.41 -4.97
C GLY A 57 1.43 -28.22 -4.55
N ARG A 58 1.95 -26.98 -4.54
CA ARG A 58 3.28 -26.67 -4.01
C ARG A 58 3.26 -26.72 -2.49
N LYS A 59 4.40 -27.09 -1.89
CA LYS A 59 4.60 -26.95 -0.46
C LYS A 59 4.52 -25.45 -0.14
N SER A 60 3.57 -25.07 0.69
CA SER A 60 3.50 -23.71 1.21
C SER A 60 4.71 -23.44 2.09
N LEU A 61 5.24 -22.21 2.05
CA LEU A 61 6.19 -21.77 3.04
C LEU A 61 5.43 -21.59 4.34
N CYS A 62 5.89 -22.25 5.40
CA CYS A 62 5.34 -22.11 6.75
C CYS A 62 6.39 -21.40 7.60
N TYR A 63 5.98 -20.39 8.33
CA TYR A 63 6.84 -19.64 9.24
C TYR A 63 6.50 -20.01 10.67
N ASN A 64 7.52 -20.18 11.50
CA ASN A 64 7.37 -20.42 12.93
C ASN A 64 8.19 -19.40 13.71
N ALA A 65 7.55 -18.34 14.13
CA ALA A 65 8.22 -17.25 14.84
C ALA A 65 8.74 -17.62 16.24
N ASP A 66 8.50 -18.83 16.72
CA ASP A 66 9.12 -19.37 17.93
C ASP A 66 10.52 -19.96 17.67
N LEU A 67 10.87 -20.23 16.41
CA LEU A 67 12.21 -20.62 16.02
C LEU A 67 13.10 -19.38 15.92
N ILE A 68 14.30 -19.51 16.49
CA ILE A 68 15.29 -18.44 16.53
C ILE A 68 16.60 -18.99 15.93
N ASP A 69 17.18 -18.26 15.00
CA ASP A 69 18.44 -18.62 14.38
C ASP A 69 19.65 -18.32 15.29
N SER A 70 20.86 -18.64 14.81
CA SER A 70 22.10 -18.41 15.56
C SER A 70 22.42 -16.92 15.78
N GLU A 71 21.77 -16.01 15.06
CA GLU A 71 21.91 -14.56 15.18
C GLU A 71 20.82 -13.94 16.07
N GLY A 72 19.93 -14.77 16.63
CA GLY A 72 18.83 -14.32 17.50
C GLY A 72 17.61 -13.82 16.75
N ARG A 73 17.49 -14.10 15.44
CA ARG A 73 16.35 -13.66 14.62
C ARG A 73 15.25 -14.72 14.62
N HIS A 74 14.02 -14.28 14.79
CA HIS A 74 12.83 -15.13 14.69
C HIS A 74 12.53 -15.50 13.22
N GLU A 75 12.05 -16.71 12.97
CA GLU A 75 11.54 -17.13 11.66
C GLU A 75 10.15 -16.53 11.44
N ILE A 76 10.10 -15.33 10.88
CA ILE A 76 8.86 -14.57 10.68
C ILE A 76 8.36 -14.64 9.24
N ALA A 77 7.07 -14.36 9.05
CA ALA A 77 6.41 -14.29 7.74
C ALA A 77 6.85 -13.03 6.96
N ALA A 78 8.10 -13.02 6.52
CA ALA A 78 8.74 -11.95 5.76
C ALA A 78 9.89 -12.51 4.93
N VAL A 79 10.22 -11.86 3.83
CA VAL A 79 11.40 -12.19 3.02
C VAL A 79 12.62 -11.34 3.40
N ALA A 80 12.39 -10.23 4.09
CA ALA A 80 13.44 -9.39 4.66
C ALA A 80 13.14 -9.13 6.14
N TYR A 81 14.20 -9.14 6.96
CA TYR A 81 14.05 -9.05 8.42
C TYR A 81 14.12 -7.59 8.89
N PRO A 82 13.13 -7.09 9.67
CA PRO A 82 13.15 -5.72 10.17
C PRO A 82 14.43 -5.38 10.91
N GLN A 83 15.04 -4.24 10.65
CA GLN A 83 16.30 -3.84 11.29
C GLN A 83 16.17 -3.75 12.83
N VAL A 84 15.01 -3.36 13.32
CA VAL A 84 14.69 -3.26 14.76
C VAL A 84 14.12 -4.55 15.34
N GLY A 85 14.09 -5.63 14.56
CA GLY A 85 13.52 -6.92 14.96
C GLY A 85 12.00 -6.94 14.93
N MET A 86 11.45 -8.03 15.46
CA MET A 86 10.01 -8.25 15.55
C MET A 86 9.40 -7.32 16.61
N GLN A 87 8.55 -6.39 16.19
CA GLN A 87 7.90 -5.39 17.05
C GLN A 87 6.37 -5.51 16.99
N SER A 88 5.68 -4.91 17.97
CA SER A 88 4.23 -4.76 17.97
C SER A 88 3.80 -3.44 17.30
N ASN A 89 2.88 -3.52 16.34
CA ASN A 89 2.28 -2.32 15.76
C ASN A 89 1.36 -1.55 16.74
N LEU A 90 1.05 -2.11 17.92
CA LEU A 90 0.31 -1.41 18.98
C LEU A 90 1.21 -0.80 20.04
N ASP A 91 2.53 -1.07 20.00
CA ASP A 91 3.50 -0.43 20.88
C ASP A 91 3.70 1.03 20.47
N PRO A 92 3.36 2.00 21.33
CA PRO A 92 3.48 3.42 20.99
C PRO A 92 4.91 3.87 20.70
N ASP A 93 5.93 3.24 21.28
CA ASP A 93 7.34 3.56 21.03
C ASP A 93 7.75 3.10 19.63
N TYR A 94 7.25 1.95 19.18
CA TYR A 94 7.48 1.48 17.81
C TYR A 94 6.70 2.32 16.78
N ILE A 95 5.46 2.69 17.08
CA ILE A 95 4.69 3.63 16.24
C ILE A 95 5.45 4.95 16.09
N GLU A 96 5.97 5.48 17.19
CA GLU A 96 6.76 6.72 17.18
C GLU A 96 8.03 6.58 16.33
N TYR A 97 8.77 5.48 16.48
CA TYR A 97 9.94 5.16 15.65
C TYR A 97 9.59 5.15 14.16
N GLN A 98 8.50 4.49 13.76
CA GLN A 98 8.06 4.40 12.37
C GLN A 98 7.70 5.78 11.81
N ILE A 99 6.95 6.59 12.55
CA ILE A 99 6.57 7.95 12.16
C ILE A 99 7.80 8.84 12.01
N LEU A 100 8.72 8.82 12.98
CA LEU A 100 9.93 9.66 12.92
C LEU A 100 10.87 9.22 11.78
N SER A 101 10.98 7.92 11.54
CA SER A 101 11.77 7.39 10.42
C SER A 101 11.17 7.81 9.08
N ALA A 102 9.85 7.72 8.92
CA ALA A 102 9.15 8.18 7.72
C ALA A 102 9.30 9.70 7.51
N LYS A 103 9.16 10.50 8.56
CA LYS A 103 9.40 11.95 8.50
C LYS A 103 10.84 12.29 8.10
N ALA A 104 11.82 11.57 8.62
CA ALA A 104 13.23 11.74 8.22
C ALA A 104 13.42 11.48 6.71
N ALA A 105 12.64 10.56 6.14
CA ALA A 105 12.57 10.28 4.70
C ALA A 105 11.66 11.24 3.91
N LYS A 106 11.13 12.31 4.54
CA LYS A 106 10.19 13.26 3.90
C LYS A 106 8.88 12.61 3.43
N ILE A 107 8.43 11.58 4.11
CA ILE A 107 7.08 11.02 3.98
C ILE A 107 6.17 11.81 4.92
N ASP A 108 5.03 12.27 4.41
CA ASP A 108 4.10 13.13 5.13
C ASP A 108 3.05 12.35 5.92
N GLY A 109 2.80 11.10 5.55
CA GLY A 109 1.79 10.28 6.22
C GLY A 109 1.73 8.84 5.74
N PHE A 110 0.89 8.06 6.46
CA PHE A 110 0.60 6.68 6.13
C PHE A 110 -0.87 6.48 5.78
N PHE A 111 -1.13 5.57 4.82
CA PHE A 111 -2.45 5.00 4.58
C PHE A 111 -2.50 3.60 5.16
N ILE A 112 -3.20 3.46 6.29
CA ILE A 112 -3.29 2.20 7.03
C ILE A 112 -4.26 1.26 6.30
N GLU A 113 -3.82 0.04 5.99
CA GLU A 113 -4.69 -1.00 5.46
C GLU A 113 -5.91 -1.19 6.38
N TRP A 114 -7.11 -1.01 5.82
CA TRP A 114 -8.35 -1.00 6.58
C TRP A 114 -9.50 -1.58 5.75
N GLY A 115 -10.35 -2.37 6.34
CA GLY A 115 -11.46 -2.99 5.61
C GLY A 115 -12.83 -2.49 6.04
N PHE A 116 -13.12 -2.58 7.33
CA PHE A 116 -14.38 -2.17 7.94
C PHE A 116 -14.24 -2.09 9.47
N LYS A 117 -15.22 -1.49 10.12
CA LYS A 117 -15.35 -1.52 11.59
C LYS A 117 -16.44 -2.55 11.97
N PRO A 118 -16.22 -3.42 12.99
CA PRO A 118 -15.01 -3.56 13.81
C PRO A 118 -13.99 -4.50 13.18
N HIS A 119 -12.73 -4.08 13.17
CA HIS A 119 -11.60 -4.90 12.74
C HIS A 119 -10.33 -4.50 13.49
N GLU A 120 -9.35 -5.39 13.60
CA GLU A 120 -8.08 -5.10 14.28
C GLU A 120 -7.34 -3.89 13.66
N ASN A 121 -7.46 -3.71 12.36
CA ASN A 121 -6.88 -2.56 11.67
C ASN A 121 -7.48 -1.22 12.11
N ASP A 122 -8.73 -1.20 12.59
CA ASP A 122 -9.32 0.03 13.14
C ASP A 122 -8.68 0.40 14.49
N ILE A 123 -8.31 -0.58 15.30
CA ILE A 123 -7.54 -0.35 16.54
C ILE A 123 -6.19 0.27 16.19
N LEU A 124 -5.46 -0.34 15.27
CA LEU A 124 -4.18 0.18 14.79
C LEU A 124 -4.29 1.61 14.24
N LEU A 125 -5.28 1.88 13.40
CA LEU A 125 -5.55 3.21 12.85
C LEU A 125 -5.67 4.26 13.97
N ARG A 126 -6.40 3.94 15.05
CA ARG A 126 -6.58 4.84 16.19
C ARG A 126 -5.30 5.07 17.00
N GLU A 127 -4.53 4.01 17.24
CA GLU A 127 -3.25 4.14 17.94
C GLU A 127 -2.25 4.98 17.12
N MET A 128 -2.18 4.74 15.80
CA MET A 128 -1.37 5.55 14.89
C MET A 128 -1.76 7.02 14.91
N GLN A 129 -3.06 7.35 14.87
CA GLN A 129 -3.54 8.73 14.92
C GLN A 129 -3.14 9.44 16.23
N LYS A 130 -3.19 8.75 17.37
CA LYS A 130 -2.80 9.33 18.67
C LYS A 130 -1.33 9.75 18.71
N VAL A 131 -0.45 8.90 18.16
CA VAL A 131 0.99 9.20 18.11
C VAL A 131 1.28 10.24 17.04
N ALA A 132 0.71 10.10 15.84
CA ALA A 132 0.91 11.00 14.71
C ALA A 132 0.54 12.46 15.01
N ALA A 133 -0.51 12.67 15.80
CA ALA A 133 -0.94 14.00 16.23
C ALA A 133 0.14 14.81 16.98
N LYS A 134 1.15 14.13 17.57
CA LYS A 134 2.27 14.77 18.26
C LYS A 134 3.32 15.31 17.28
N TYR A 135 3.33 14.84 16.05
CA TYR A 135 4.43 15.01 15.11
C TYR A 135 4.06 15.68 13.79
N ASP A 136 2.85 16.23 13.67
CA ASP A 136 2.36 16.77 12.39
C ASP A 136 2.56 15.73 11.26
N PHE A 137 2.01 14.53 11.47
CA PHE A 137 2.09 13.41 10.55
C PHE A 137 0.67 12.94 10.23
N GLU A 138 0.40 12.69 8.96
CA GLU A 138 -0.95 12.41 8.50
C GLU A 138 -1.25 10.91 8.48
N ILE A 139 -2.45 10.53 8.91
CA ILE A 139 -2.90 9.12 8.96
C ILE A 139 -4.25 9.00 8.28
N GLY A 140 -4.26 8.30 7.17
CA GLY A 140 -5.44 7.92 6.41
C GLY A 140 -5.61 6.42 6.32
N VAL A 141 -6.42 5.97 5.38
CA VAL A 141 -6.69 4.55 5.14
C VAL A 141 -6.34 4.13 3.72
N ASN A 142 -5.83 2.91 3.59
CA ASN A 142 -5.87 2.12 2.39
C ASN A 142 -7.08 1.18 2.51
N TRP A 143 -8.21 1.56 1.91
CA TRP A 143 -9.47 0.87 2.12
C TRP A 143 -9.61 -0.38 1.26
N CYS A 144 -9.52 -1.54 1.88
CA CYS A 144 -9.76 -2.85 1.29
C CYS A 144 -11.26 -3.22 1.38
N ASP A 145 -12.13 -2.57 0.63
CA ASP A 145 -13.57 -2.84 0.64
C ASP A 145 -13.93 -4.27 0.20
N GLY A 146 -13.00 -4.96 -0.48
CA GLY A 146 -13.10 -6.37 -0.78
C GLY A 146 -13.33 -7.24 0.46
N TRP A 147 -12.77 -6.89 1.61
CA TRP A 147 -12.98 -7.65 2.85
C TRP A 147 -14.46 -7.65 3.28
N LEU A 148 -15.17 -6.58 2.99
CA LEU A 148 -16.62 -6.48 3.20
C LEU A 148 -17.37 -7.36 2.19
N TYR A 149 -17.02 -7.29 0.91
CA TYR A 149 -17.71 -7.99 -0.16
C TYR A 149 -17.33 -9.49 -0.27
N TYR A 150 -16.18 -9.93 0.28
CA TYR A 150 -15.74 -11.33 0.33
C TYR A 150 -16.21 -12.08 1.58
N ASP A 151 -17.31 -11.65 2.20
CA ASP A 151 -17.98 -12.33 3.32
C ASP A 151 -17.23 -12.33 4.66
N TRP A 152 -16.17 -11.56 4.81
CA TRP A 152 -15.53 -11.45 6.13
C TRP A 152 -16.44 -10.78 7.14
N ILE A 153 -17.23 -9.79 6.70
CA ILE A 153 -18.20 -9.11 7.55
C ILE A 153 -19.33 -10.05 8.03
N THR A 154 -19.73 -11.04 7.21
CA THR A 154 -20.82 -11.96 7.55
C THR A 154 -20.46 -12.92 8.69
N LYS A 155 -19.15 -13.09 8.98
CA LYS A 155 -18.69 -13.82 10.16
C LYS A 155 -18.97 -13.06 11.45
N ILE A 156 -19.11 -11.74 11.40
CA ILE A 156 -19.36 -10.84 12.52
C ILE A 156 -20.84 -10.45 12.54
N TYR A 157 -21.40 -10.13 11.39
CA TYR A 157 -22.79 -9.70 11.19
C TYR A 157 -23.46 -10.57 10.11
N PRO A 158 -24.06 -11.72 10.49
CA PRO A 158 -24.66 -12.67 9.56
C PRO A 158 -25.73 -12.06 8.64
N GLU A 159 -26.39 -11.00 9.07
CA GLU A 159 -27.39 -10.27 8.29
C GLU A 159 -26.78 -9.47 7.12
N VAL A 160 -25.48 -9.17 7.17
CA VAL A 160 -24.77 -8.45 6.09
C VAL A 160 -24.25 -9.45 5.04
N ASN A 161 -25.14 -10.21 4.44
CA ASN A 161 -24.81 -11.33 3.55
C ASN A 161 -25.19 -11.12 2.08
N THR A 162 -25.96 -10.07 1.76
CA THR A 162 -26.26 -9.69 0.38
C THR A 162 -25.42 -8.52 -0.08
N ARG A 163 -25.20 -8.36 -1.39
CA ARG A 163 -24.50 -7.18 -1.92
C ARG A 163 -25.15 -5.87 -1.51
N GLU A 164 -26.47 -5.85 -1.40
CA GLU A 164 -27.23 -4.68 -0.98
C GLU A 164 -26.94 -4.33 0.47
N ALA A 165 -27.03 -5.30 1.38
CA ALA A 165 -26.69 -5.12 2.80
C ALA A 165 -25.22 -4.71 2.98
N LYS A 166 -24.28 -5.26 2.19
CA LYS A 166 -22.88 -4.88 2.18
C LYS A 166 -22.67 -3.44 1.70
N THR A 167 -23.41 -3.01 0.68
CA THR A 167 -23.37 -1.63 0.18
C THR A 167 -23.88 -0.63 1.23
N GLU A 168 -24.94 -0.98 1.94
CA GLU A 168 -25.46 -0.18 3.06
C GLU A 168 -24.48 -0.14 4.23
N TYR A 169 -23.82 -1.27 4.51
CA TYR A 169 -22.79 -1.32 5.55
C TYR A 169 -21.54 -0.51 5.15
N MET A 170 -21.17 -0.53 3.87
CA MET A 170 -20.10 0.30 3.32
C MET A 170 -20.40 1.80 3.52
N ALA A 171 -21.65 2.23 3.36
CA ALA A 171 -22.04 3.61 3.63
C ALA A 171 -21.82 3.99 5.12
N LYS A 172 -22.11 3.08 6.05
CA LYS A 172 -21.82 3.28 7.49
C LYS A 172 -20.30 3.38 7.75
N CYS A 173 -19.52 2.52 7.10
CA CYS A 173 -18.04 2.58 7.17
C CYS A 173 -17.51 3.89 6.58
N TYR A 174 -18.03 4.34 5.46
CA TYR A 174 -17.65 5.61 4.84
C TYR A 174 -17.95 6.79 5.76
N GLN A 175 -19.18 6.83 6.34
CA GLN A 175 -19.55 7.85 7.31
C GLN A 175 -18.62 7.85 8.53
N TYR A 176 -18.27 6.67 9.04
CA TYR A 176 -17.32 6.55 10.14
C TYR A 176 -15.94 7.14 9.78
N LEU A 177 -15.45 6.89 8.58
CA LEU A 177 -14.18 7.47 8.11
C LEU A 177 -14.28 9.00 8.00
N VAL A 178 -15.40 9.53 7.48
CA VAL A 178 -15.63 10.99 7.43
C VAL A 178 -15.58 11.58 8.83
N ASP A 179 -16.34 11.00 9.78
CA ASP A 179 -16.52 11.57 11.12
C ASP A 179 -15.26 11.42 12.01
N SER A 180 -14.41 10.45 11.72
CA SER A 180 -13.38 10.03 12.66
C SER A 180 -11.95 10.08 12.14
N VAL A 181 -11.77 10.12 10.81
CA VAL A 181 -10.45 10.15 10.17
C VAL A 181 -10.25 11.46 9.42
N PHE A 182 -11.16 11.81 8.54
CA PHE A 182 -10.97 12.90 7.57
C PHE A 182 -11.41 14.29 8.06
N THR A 183 -11.93 14.37 9.28
CA THR A 183 -12.20 15.64 9.98
C THR A 183 -11.23 15.88 11.13
N GLY A 184 -10.34 14.95 11.41
CA GLY A 184 -9.35 15.04 12.50
C GLY A 184 -8.09 15.80 12.10
N PRO A 185 -7.23 16.12 13.08
CA PRO A 185 -5.99 16.88 12.87
C PRO A 185 -4.93 16.11 12.07
N THR A 186 -5.06 14.80 11.94
CA THR A 186 -4.14 13.94 11.18
C THR A 186 -4.69 13.54 9.80
N ALA A 187 -5.77 14.18 9.35
CA ALA A 187 -6.37 13.85 8.06
C ALA A 187 -5.40 14.12 6.89
N PRO A 188 -5.19 13.17 5.98
CA PRO A 188 -4.38 13.40 4.79
C PRO A 188 -5.05 14.41 3.87
N MET A 189 -4.32 15.46 3.52
CA MET A 189 -4.84 16.58 2.73
C MET A 189 -3.98 16.87 1.51
N VAL A 190 -4.60 16.83 0.32
CA VAL A 190 -3.96 17.23 -0.94
C VAL A 190 -4.81 18.28 -1.63
N LYS A 191 -4.25 19.42 -1.98
CA LYS A 191 -4.98 20.56 -2.59
C LYS A 191 -6.22 20.99 -1.79
N GLY A 192 -6.17 20.87 -0.46
CA GLY A 192 -7.29 21.18 0.42
C GLY A 192 -8.42 20.15 0.44
N MET A 193 -8.23 18.98 -0.16
CA MET A 193 -9.20 17.88 -0.17
C MET A 193 -8.68 16.70 0.65
N PRO A 194 -9.50 16.10 1.52
CA PRO A 194 -9.14 14.85 2.18
C PRO A 194 -8.95 13.73 1.17
N VAL A 195 -7.89 12.94 1.33
CA VAL A 195 -7.54 11.85 0.42
C VAL A 195 -7.35 10.53 1.16
N PHE A 196 -7.63 9.43 0.47
CA PHE A 196 -7.33 8.09 0.92
C PHE A 196 -7.00 7.18 -0.28
N TYR A 197 -6.43 6.02 -0.03
CA TYR A 197 -6.23 5.00 -1.05
C TYR A 197 -7.37 3.98 -0.97
N HIS A 198 -7.95 3.62 -2.11
CA HIS A 198 -9.01 2.62 -2.19
C HIS A 198 -8.51 1.38 -2.93
N PHE A 199 -8.09 0.40 -2.16
CA PHE A 199 -7.53 -0.82 -2.72
C PHE A 199 -8.58 -1.62 -3.51
N GLY A 200 -9.82 -1.67 -3.03
CA GLY A 200 -10.86 -2.47 -3.68
C GLY A 200 -10.50 -3.96 -3.75
N PRO A 201 -10.97 -4.69 -4.76
CA PRO A 201 -12.18 -4.43 -5.53
C PRO A 201 -13.40 -5.06 -4.84
N GLY A 202 -14.21 -4.30 -4.21
CA GLY A 202 -15.46 -4.75 -3.58
C GLY A 202 -16.69 -4.19 -4.29
N ALA A 203 -16.94 -2.89 -4.10
CA ALA A 203 -18.06 -2.19 -4.71
C ALA A 203 -17.88 -1.98 -6.23
N LYS A 204 -19.01 -1.98 -6.95
CA LYS A 204 -19.13 -1.49 -8.31
C LYS A 204 -19.40 0.02 -8.31
N VAL A 205 -19.20 0.71 -9.45
CA VAL A 205 -19.42 2.16 -9.59
C VAL A 205 -20.83 2.58 -9.12
N ASP A 206 -21.87 1.85 -9.51
CA ASP A 206 -23.23 2.21 -9.14
C ASP A 206 -23.55 1.96 -7.66
N GLU A 207 -22.95 0.91 -7.07
CA GLU A 207 -23.01 0.67 -5.63
C GLU A 207 -22.29 1.79 -4.87
N TYR A 208 -21.15 2.23 -5.37
CA TYR A 208 -20.38 3.33 -4.76
C TYR A 208 -21.13 4.67 -4.85
N LYS A 209 -21.82 4.94 -5.96
CA LYS A 209 -22.77 6.09 -6.04
C LYS A 209 -23.85 6.02 -4.97
N LYS A 210 -24.42 4.82 -4.74
CA LYS A 210 -25.41 4.59 -3.69
C LYS A 210 -24.79 4.84 -2.30
N VAL A 211 -23.56 4.40 -2.05
CA VAL A 211 -22.82 4.70 -0.82
C VAL A 211 -22.70 6.22 -0.62
N LEU A 212 -22.17 6.93 -1.60
CA LEU A 212 -21.97 8.38 -1.51
C LEU A 212 -23.27 9.16 -1.28
N SER A 213 -24.40 8.69 -1.81
CA SER A 213 -25.71 9.32 -1.62
C SER A 213 -26.24 9.25 -0.18
N GLN A 214 -25.69 8.34 0.63
CA GLN A 214 -26.09 8.11 2.03
C GLN A 214 -25.13 8.80 3.03
N VAL A 215 -23.96 9.21 2.58
CA VAL A 215 -22.94 9.82 3.43
C VAL A 215 -23.22 11.31 3.63
N LYS A 216 -23.13 11.76 4.89
CA LYS A 216 -23.25 13.17 5.24
C LYS A 216 -21.87 13.78 5.37
N PHE A 217 -21.55 14.71 4.50
CA PHE A 217 -20.28 15.43 4.52
C PHE A 217 -20.40 16.72 5.34
N PRO A 218 -19.35 17.11 6.08
CA PRO A 218 -19.26 18.41 6.73
C PRO A 218 -19.45 19.56 5.72
N GLN A 219 -19.83 20.72 6.22
CA GLN A 219 -19.99 21.91 5.37
C GLN A 219 -18.67 22.22 4.62
N GLY A 220 -18.75 22.39 3.32
CA GLY A 220 -17.61 22.64 2.44
C GLY A 220 -16.90 21.39 1.90
N MET A 221 -17.15 20.22 2.50
CA MET A 221 -16.65 18.94 2.00
C MET A 221 -17.76 18.27 1.18
N ARG A 222 -17.51 17.98 -0.10
CA ARG A 222 -18.49 17.30 -0.96
C ARG A 222 -18.32 15.79 -0.95
N GLN A 223 -17.09 15.34 -0.92
CA GLN A 223 -16.68 13.93 -0.85
C GLN A 223 -15.19 13.83 -0.53
N LEU A 224 -14.75 12.65 -0.14
CA LEU A 224 -13.33 12.32 -0.10
C LEU A 224 -12.84 12.02 -1.52
N VAL A 225 -11.57 12.26 -1.78
CA VAL A 225 -10.94 11.82 -3.03
C VAL A 225 -10.20 10.52 -2.77
N ALA A 226 -10.60 9.47 -3.46
CA ALA A 226 -9.93 8.19 -3.38
C ALA A 226 -8.93 8.02 -4.53
N LEU A 227 -7.74 7.55 -4.18
CA LEU A 227 -6.79 7.01 -5.14
C LEU A 227 -7.10 5.53 -5.33
N ARG A 228 -7.79 5.19 -6.41
CA ARG A 228 -8.26 3.84 -6.65
C ARG A 228 -7.17 2.97 -7.25
N ARG A 229 -6.94 1.82 -6.64
CA ARG A 229 -6.03 0.82 -7.18
C ARG A 229 -6.38 0.42 -8.61
N TRP A 230 -5.36 0.51 -9.46
CA TRP A 230 -5.40 0.05 -10.84
C TRP A 230 -4.16 -0.80 -11.09
N ALA A 231 -4.30 -2.13 -11.00
CA ALA A 231 -3.19 -3.08 -11.09
C ALA A 231 -3.39 -4.04 -12.27
N ASP A 232 -2.32 -4.69 -12.69
CA ASP A 232 -2.30 -5.84 -13.60
C ASP A 232 -3.01 -5.64 -14.96
N TRP A 233 -2.93 -4.45 -15.53
CA TRP A 233 -3.62 -4.10 -16.76
C TRP A 233 -2.66 -4.07 -17.93
N GLY A 234 -2.15 -5.23 -18.27
CA GLY A 234 -1.27 -5.33 -19.40
C GLY A 234 -1.20 -6.75 -19.95
N LYS A 235 -0.66 -6.85 -21.13
CA LYS A 235 -0.36 -8.10 -21.81
C LYS A 235 1.03 -8.01 -22.42
N LEU A 236 1.64 -9.16 -22.68
CA LEU A 236 2.85 -9.22 -23.49
C LEU A 236 2.47 -9.32 -24.97
N GLU A 237 3.05 -8.46 -25.79
CA GLU A 237 3.05 -8.57 -27.24
C GLU A 237 4.50 -8.48 -27.72
N ASN A 238 4.99 -9.53 -28.41
CA ASN A 238 6.38 -9.63 -28.89
C ASN A 238 7.40 -9.34 -27.76
N ASP A 239 7.23 -9.99 -26.62
CA ASP A 239 8.04 -9.86 -25.40
C ASP A 239 8.08 -8.45 -24.78
N LYS A 240 7.23 -7.54 -25.23
CA LYS A 240 7.05 -6.22 -24.64
C LYS A 240 5.76 -6.15 -23.86
N TYR A 241 5.83 -5.58 -22.68
CA TYR A 241 4.65 -5.25 -21.91
C TYR A 241 3.86 -4.14 -22.59
N ILE A 242 2.59 -4.40 -22.86
CA ILE A 242 1.66 -3.40 -23.39
C ILE A 242 0.56 -3.24 -22.35
N SER A 243 0.50 -2.07 -21.76
CA SER A 243 -0.60 -1.74 -20.85
C SER A 243 -1.90 -1.57 -21.62
N VAL A 244 -2.95 -2.18 -21.11
CA VAL A 244 -4.31 -2.06 -21.66
C VAL A 244 -5.14 -1.31 -20.63
N THR A 245 -5.34 -0.02 -20.84
CA THR A 245 -6.26 0.78 -20.01
C THR A 245 -7.64 0.81 -20.65
N ARG A 246 -8.67 0.59 -19.83
CA ARG A 246 -10.07 0.84 -20.23
C ARG A 246 -10.43 2.25 -19.80
N SER A 247 -10.27 3.21 -20.70
CA SER A 247 -10.52 4.63 -20.42
C SER A 247 -11.94 4.90 -19.89
N ASP A 248 -12.95 4.21 -20.42
CA ASP A 248 -14.34 4.40 -20.04
C ASP A 248 -14.59 4.03 -18.57
N ASP A 249 -13.99 2.92 -18.08
CA ASP A 249 -14.10 2.52 -16.68
C ASP A 249 -13.37 3.52 -15.77
N MET A 250 -12.22 4.03 -16.20
CA MET A 250 -11.44 5.04 -15.45
C MET A 250 -12.23 6.34 -15.27
N ASP A 251 -12.85 6.83 -16.34
CA ASP A 251 -13.66 8.04 -16.31
C ASP A 251 -14.93 7.86 -15.46
N ALA A 252 -15.56 6.69 -15.48
CA ALA A 252 -16.72 6.39 -14.66
C ALA A 252 -16.39 6.44 -13.16
N TRP A 253 -15.23 5.89 -12.76
CA TRP A 253 -14.75 5.97 -11.40
C TRP A 253 -14.32 7.38 -11.01
N ALA A 254 -13.59 8.09 -11.87
CA ALA A 254 -13.15 9.46 -11.59
C ALA A 254 -14.34 10.41 -11.34
N LYS A 255 -15.46 10.24 -12.06
CA LYS A 255 -16.69 11.02 -11.87
C LYS A 255 -17.32 10.87 -10.47
N VAL A 256 -17.00 9.80 -9.76
CA VAL A 256 -17.45 9.58 -8.37
C VAL A 256 -16.33 9.85 -7.34
N GLY A 257 -15.24 10.49 -7.75
CA GLY A 257 -14.12 10.86 -6.88
C GLY A 257 -13.11 9.74 -6.65
N GLU A 258 -13.14 8.69 -7.46
CA GLU A 258 -12.22 7.54 -7.41
C GLU A 258 -11.21 7.66 -8.56
N ILE A 259 -10.03 8.20 -8.30
CA ILE A 259 -9.00 8.47 -9.31
C ILE A 259 -8.11 7.24 -9.50
N PRO A 260 -8.04 6.62 -10.69
CA PRO A 260 -7.17 5.48 -10.92
C PRO A 260 -5.69 5.78 -10.61
N THR A 261 -5.08 4.94 -9.80
CA THR A 261 -3.69 5.06 -9.37
C THR A 261 -3.01 3.69 -9.45
N ALA A 262 -1.74 3.68 -9.79
CA ALA A 262 -0.96 2.46 -9.95
C ALA A 262 -0.89 1.63 -8.66
N TRP A 263 -0.72 0.32 -8.83
CA TRP A 263 -0.32 -0.65 -7.82
C TRP A 263 0.70 -1.60 -8.44
N LEU A 264 1.20 -2.57 -7.68
CA LEU A 264 2.26 -3.48 -8.09
C LEU A 264 1.85 -4.34 -9.31
N PRO A 265 2.52 -4.25 -10.46
CA PRO A 265 2.23 -5.03 -11.66
C PRO A 265 2.99 -6.36 -11.68
N ALA A 266 2.72 -7.25 -10.74
CA ALA A 266 3.50 -8.48 -10.56
C ALA A 266 3.14 -9.64 -11.51
N ARG A 267 2.08 -9.49 -12.34
CA ARG A 267 1.57 -10.58 -13.20
C ARG A 267 1.86 -10.38 -14.68
N VAL A 268 2.94 -9.71 -15.01
CA VAL A 268 3.27 -9.35 -16.40
C VAL A 268 3.80 -10.54 -17.19
N ARG A 269 4.73 -11.29 -16.59
CA ARG A 269 5.40 -12.41 -17.23
C ARG A 269 5.09 -13.71 -16.51
N THR A 270 4.99 -14.82 -17.24
CA THR A 270 4.91 -16.15 -16.67
C THR A 270 6.31 -16.68 -16.37
N ARG A 271 6.39 -17.60 -15.42
CA ARG A 271 7.62 -18.28 -15.01
C ARG A 271 8.44 -18.77 -16.21
N ASP A 272 9.73 -18.57 -16.13
CA ASP A 272 10.76 -19.12 -17.02
C ASP A 272 11.86 -19.84 -16.23
N GLN A 273 12.93 -20.24 -16.89
CA GLN A 273 14.03 -20.95 -16.24
C GLN A 273 14.79 -20.08 -15.21
N ALA A 274 14.94 -18.79 -15.51
CA ALA A 274 15.64 -17.84 -14.61
C ALA A 274 14.78 -17.46 -13.39
N HIS A 275 13.45 -17.59 -13.51
CA HIS A 275 12.48 -17.24 -12.48
C HIS A 275 11.64 -18.44 -12.05
N ALA A 276 12.30 -19.61 -11.87
CA ALA A 276 11.61 -20.89 -11.61
C ALA A 276 10.88 -20.93 -10.26
N GLU A 277 11.24 -20.09 -9.31
CA GLU A 277 10.63 -20.02 -7.97
C GLU A 277 9.27 -19.30 -7.96
N TRP A 278 9.00 -18.42 -8.94
CA TRP A 278 7.78 -17.61 -9.00
C TRP A 278 6.86 -18.08 -10.13
N ASP A 279 5.56 -17.88 -9.96
CA ASP A 279 4.56 -18.19 -10.99
C ASP A 279 4.49 -17.08 -12.03
N ASN A 280 4.57 -15.84 -11.56
CA ASN A 280 4.63 -14.66 -12.40
C ASN A 280 5.69 -13.70 -11.86
N TYR A 281 6.18 -12.86 -12.76
CA TYR A 281 7.12 -11.80 -12.41
C TYR A 281 6.95 -10.59 -13.32
N ALA A 282 7.56 -9.48 -12.94
CA ALA A 282 7.79 -8.34 -13.79
C ALA A 282 9.25 -7.91 -13.69
N THR A 283 9.80 -7.40 -14.78
CA THR A 283 11.13 -6.77 -14.78
C THR A 283 11.00 -5.29 -14.37
N GLN A 284 12.12 -4.64 -14.12
CA GLN A 284 12.15 -3.18 -13.88
C GLN A 284 11.57 -2.41 -15.08
N ASP A 285 11.88 -2.83 -16.30
CA ASP A 285 11.37 -2.19 -17.51
C ASP A 285 9.86 -2.37 -17.64
N ASP A 286 9.33 -3.56 -17.34
CA ASP A 286 7.88 -3.80 -17.34
C ASP A 286 7.15 -2.86 -16.37
N VAL A 287 7.74 -2.60 -15.20
CA VAL A 287 7.15 -1.69 -14.22
C VAL A 287 7.09 -0.26 -14.74
N ILE A 288 8.13 0.20 -15.43
CA ILE A 288 8.14 1.53 -16.05
C ILE A 288 7.15 1.62 -17.22
N GLU A 289 7.07 0.57 -18.05
CA GLU A 289 6.07 0.49 -19.13
C GLU A 289 4.64 0.53 -18.57
N PHE A 290 4.40 -0.13 -17.43
CA PHE A 290 3.11 -0.11 -16.73
C PHE A 290 2.72 1.31 -16.25
N MET A 291 3.69 2.17 -15.93
CA MET A 291 3.42 3.53 -15.48
C MET A 291 3.02 4.50 -16.62
N LYS A 292 3.41 4.22 -17.86
CA LYS A 292 3.18 5.13 -18.99
C LYS A 292 1.71 5.48 -19.22
N PRO A 293 0.74 4.53 -19.20
CA PRO A 293 -0.67 4.86 -19.34
C PRO A 293 -1.23 5.79 -18.26
N PHE A 294 -0.75 5.69 -17.01
CA PHE A 294 -1.16 6.63 -15.98
C PHE A 294 -0.68 8.03 -16.30
N ARG A 295 0.57 8.17 -16.78
CA ARG A 295 1.09 9.43 -17.27
C ARG A 295 0.23 9.98 -18.40
N ASP A 296 0.01 9.20 -19.45
CA ASP A 296 -0.61 9.63 -20.69
C ASP A 296 -2.12 9.87 -20.53
N SER A 297 -2.82 9.03 -19.76
CA SER A 297 -4.27 9.07 -19.65
C SER A 297 -4.79 9.86 -18.42
N ILE A 298 -3.98 10.01 -17.36
CA ILE A 298 -4.39 10.68 -16.13
C ILE A 298 -3.55 11.93 -15.87
N TRP A 299 -2.21 11.81 -15.77
CA TRP A 299 -1.37 12.93 -15.37
C TRP A 299 -1.41 14.09 -16.39
N HIS A 300 -1.41 13.77 -17.69
CA HIS A 300 -1.50 14.75 -18.77
C HIS A 300 -2.94 15.06 -19.19
N SER A 301 -3.94 14.41 -18.59
CA SER A 301 -5.34 14.65 -18.94
C SER A 301 -5.83 16.02 -18.48
N ASN A 302 -6.62 16.65 -19.32
CA ASN A 302 -7.39 17.86 -19.01
C ASN A 302 -8.81 17.55 -18.48
N ASN A 303 -9.16 16.26 -18.26
CA ASN A 303 -10.43 15.88 -17.71
C ASN A 303 -10.55 16.39 -16.26
N PRO A 304 -11.51 17.27 -15.95
CA PRO A 304 -11.65 17.86 -14.62
C PRO A 304 -12.04 16.84 -13.53
N ALA A 305 -12.45 15.63 -13.91
CA ALA A 305 -12.73 14.56 -12.97
C ALA A 305 -11.47 14.04 -12.29
N TYR A 306 -10.29 14.17 -12.91
CA TYR A 306 -9.00 13.79 -12.31
C TYR A 306 -8.48 14.92 -11.41
N THR A 307 -9.13 15.10 -10.27
CA THR A 307 -8.89 16.22 -9.33
C THR A 307 -7.54 16.15 -8.62
N ILE A 308 -7.04 14.94 -8.36
CA ILE A 308 -5.73 14.67 -7.76
C ILE A 308 -4.98 13.65 -8.63
N LYS A 309 -3.76 13.98 -8.97
CA LYS A 309 -2.89 13.14 -9.81
C LYS A 309 -1.73 12.63 -8.97
N SER A 310 -1.70 11.30 -8.77
CA SER A 310 -0.69 10.66 -7.94
C SER A 310 0.35 9.95 -8.79
N GLY A 311 1.62 10.23 -8.52
CA GLY A 311 2.71 9.35 -8.89
C GLY A 311 2.71 8.09 -8.02
N PHE A 312 3.50 7.10 -8.40
CA PHE A 312 3.61 5.83 -7.71
C PHE A 312 5.04 5.32 -7.69
N ALA A 313 5.47 4.78 -6.55
CA ALA A 313 6.76 4.12 -6.42
C ALA A 313 6.65 2.87 -5.54
N MET A 314 7.47 1.86 -5.86
CA MET A 314 7.61 0.64 -5.07
C MET A 314 9.04 0.11 -5.16
N PRO A 315 9.56 -0.57 -4.12
CA PRO A 315 10.95 -1.05 -4.13
C PRO A 315 11.15 -2.33 -4.94
N GLY A 316 10.14 -3.12 -5.11
CA GLY A 316 10.08 -4.47 -5.65
C GLY A 316 8.98 -5.25 -4.96
N MET A 317 8.90 -6.57 -5.20
CA MET A 317 7.92 -7.45 -4.55
C MET A 317 8.45 -8.88 -4.46
N ASP A 318 8.18 -9.55 -3.35
CA ASP A 318 8.37 -10.99 -3.20
C ASP A 318 7.36 -11.52 -2.18
N ASN A 319 6.25 -12.07 -2.65
CA ASN A 319 5.16 -12.49 -1.78
C ASN A 319 5.35 -13.87 -1.14
N ARG A 320 6.59 -14.40 -1.10
CA ARG A 320 6.88 -15.63 -0.38
C ARG A 320 6.63 -15.48 1.11
N GLY A 321 6.79 -14.29 1.68
CA GLY A 321 6.50 -14.00 3.09
C GLY A 321 5.06 -14.30 3.50
N CYS A 322 4.08 -14.16 2.61
CA CYS A 322 2.70 -14.57 2.84
C CYS A 322 2.33 -15.92 2.22
N ALA A 323 3.33 -16.78 1.93
CA ALA A 323 3.13 -18.07 1.27
C ALA A 323 2.26 -17.98 -0.01
N GLY A 324 2.43 -16.89 -0.78
CA GLY A 324 1.59 -16.60 -1.94
C GLY A 324 0.11 -16.51 -1.57
N TRP A 325 -0.19 -15.76 -0.50
CA TRP A 325 -1.53 -15.62 0.15
C TRP A 325 -2.11 -16.97 0.61
N GLY A 326 -1.24 -17.86 1.13
CA GLY A 326 -1.60 -19.20 1.55
C GLY A 326 -1.99 -20.14 0.41
N ARG A 327 -1.77 -19.74 -0.85
CA ARG A 327 -2.18 -20.51 -2.05
C ARG A 327 -0.99 -21.00 -2.87
N GLY A 328 0.25 -20.60 -2.52
CA GLY A 328 1.46 -20.94 -3.27
C GLY A 328 1.52 -20.29 -4.65
N HIS A 329 0.85 -19.16 -4.85
CA HIS A 329 0.99 -18.32 -6.04
C HIS A 329 2.07 -17.27 -5.80
N PHE A 330 3.28 -17.54 -6.22
CA PHE A 330 4.43 -16.70 -5.97
C PHE A 330 4.62 -15.67 -7.08
N TYR A 331 4.80 -14.41 -6.69
CA TYR A 331 5.02 -13.27 -7.57
C TYR A 331 6.29 -12.54 -7.19
N TYR A 332 6.95 -11.97 -8.20
CA TYR A 332 8.23 -11.32 -8.02
C TYR A 332 8.40 -10.06 -8.89
N ILE A 333 8.94 -9.04 -8.27
CA ILE A 333 9.48 -7.86 -8.94
C ILE A 333 10.84 -7.58 -8.30
N PRO A 334 11.96 -7.57 -9.06
CA PRO A 334 13.29 -7.42 -8.48
C PRO A 334 13.48 -6.03 -7.88
N ARG A 335 14.13 -5.98 -6.71
CA ARG A 335 14.56 -4.71 -6.10
C ARG A 335 15.79 -4.11 -6.79
N ASN A 336 16.63 -4.94 -7.43
CA ASN A 336 17.87 -4.53 -8.12
C ASN A 336 18.73 -3.60 -7.27
N ASN A 337 18.97 -3.93 -6.01
CA ASN A 337 19.72 -3.09 -5.06
C ASN A 337 19.17 -1.65 -4.96
N GLY A 338 17.85 -1.48 -5.11
CA GLY A 338 17.17 -0.19 -5.05
C GLY A 338 16.97 0.51 -6.41
N GLU A 339 17.55 -0.01 -7.50
CA GLU A 339 17.42 0.60 -8.83
C GLU A 339 15.97 0.61 -9.33
N THR A 340 15.17 -0.42 -9.01
CA THR A 340 13.75 -0.45 -9.36
C THR A 340 13.01 0.73 -8.72
N TYR A 341 13.21 0.95 -7.42
CA TYR A 341 12.61 2.08 -6.69
C TYR A 341 13.08 3.43 -7.25
N GLN A 342 14.39 3.57 -7.46
CA GLN A 342 14.98 4.79 -8.00
C GLN A 342 14.46 5.11 -9.41
N SER A 343 14.28 4.11 -10.26
CA SER A 343 13.77 4.29 -11.63
C SER A 343 12.33 4.79 -11.65
N MET A 344 11.48 4.28 -10.75
CA MET A 344 10.11 4.78 -10.60
C MET A 344 10.08 6.23 -10.11
N TRP A 345 10.91 6.57 -9.13
CA TRP A 345 11.05 7.95 -8.69
C TRP A 345 11.52 8.87 -9.82
N LYS A 346 12.54 8.47 -10.60
CA LYS A 346 13.03 9.24 -11.75
C LYS A 346 11.92 9.45 -12.79
N PHE A 347 11.13 8.42 -13.09
CA PHE A 347 10.00 8.51 -14.01
C PHE A 347 8.96 9.51 -13.51
N CYS A 348 8.55 9.44 -12.25
CA CYS A 348 7.58 10.38 -11.66
C CYS A 348 8.15 11.81 -11.55
N MET A 349 9.43 11.97 -11.23
CA MET A 349 10.07 13.28 -11.11
C MET A 349 10.20 14.00 -12.45
N ALA A 350 10.36 13.27 -13.55
CA ALA A 350 10.29 13.86 -14.89
C ALA A 350 8.93 14.50 -15.19
N GLU A 351 7.87 14.04 -14.52
CA GLU A 351 6.48 14.48 -14.66
C GLU A 351 5.98 15.31 -13.45
N LYS A 352 6.89 15.77 -12.60
CA LYS A 352 6.55 16.40 -11.30
C LYS A 352 5.51 17.51 -11.41
N ASP A 353 5.53 18.30 -12.47
CA ASP A 353 4.60 19.44 -12.65
C ASP A 353 3.17 18.99 -12.97
N SER A 354 3.00 17.75 -13.42
CA SER A 354 1.71 17.11 -13.67
C SER A 354 1.18 16.33 -12.48
N LEU A 355 1.96 16.16 -11.41
CA LEU A 355 1.59 15.39 -10.23
C LEU A 355 1.23 16.30 -9.07
N ASP A 356 0.30 15.86 -8.23
CA ASP A 356 -0.11 16.53 -6.99
C ASP A 356 0.52 15.88 -5.75
N MET A 357 0.81 14.59 -5.83
CA MET A 357 1.38 13.79 -4.73
C MET A 357 2.13 12.57 -5.24
N MET A 358 2.81 11.89 -4.33
CA MET A 358 3.37 10.54 -4.54
C MET A 358 2.76 9.55 -3.57
N PHE A 359 2.55 8.32 -4.04
CA PHE A 359 2.14 7.19 -3.24
C PHE A 359 3.17 6.06 -3.33
N ILE A 360 3.57 5.51 -2.19
CA ILE A 360 4.58 4.45 -2.08
C ILE A 360 3.91 3.16 -1.60
N ALA A 361 4.08 2.10 -2.32
CA ALA A 361 3.71 0.76 -1.88
C ALA A 361 5.01 -0.03 -1.58
N SER A 362 5.28 -0.22 -0.30
CA SER A 362 4.67 0.21 0.94
C SER A 362 5.72 0.64 1.97
N TRP A 363 5.28 1.19 3.11
CA TRP A 363 6.17 1.33 4.26
C TRP A 363 6.56 -0.02 4.85
N SER A 364 5.58 -0.92 5.12
CA SER A 364 5.79 -2.08 5.98
C SER A 364 5.14 -3.39 5.52
N ASP A 365 4.87 -3.61 4.22
CA ASP A 365 4.36 -4.92 3.81
C ASP A 365 5.49 -5.95 3.64
N TYR A 366 5.95 -6.47 4.76
CA TYR A 366 6.96 -7.53 4.85
C TYR A 366 6.49 -8.85 4.26
N THR A 367 5.18 -9.13 4.34
CA THR A 367 4.62 -10.40 3.86
C THR A 367 4.59 -10.49 2.35
N GLU A 368 4.39 -9.38 1.66
CA GLU A 368 4.46 -9.29 0.19
C GLU A 368 5.82 -8.77 -0.31
N GLY A 369 6.75 -8.45 0.61
CA GLY A 369 8.13 -8.11 0.30
C GLY A 369 8.29 -6.82 -0.50
N HIS A 370 7.42 -5.83 -0.28
CA HIS A 370 7.54 -4.50 -0.90
C HIS A 370 7.66 -3.36 0.13
N GLU A 371 8.16 -3.68 1.31
CA GLU A 371 8.45 -2.71 2.36
C GLU A 371 9.65 -1.81 2.00
N ILE A 372 9.62 -0.56 2.48
CA ILE A 372 10.78 0.35 2.50
C ILE A 372 11.27 0.66 3.91
N GLU A 373 10.52 0.26 4.95
CA GLU A 373 11.03 0.29 6.33
C GLU A 373 12.38 -0.45 6.39
N PRO A 374 13.37 0.06 7.12
CA PRO A 374 14.71 -0.53 7.10
C PRO A 374 14.74 -2.00 7.51
N THR A 375 15.37 -2.83 6.68
CA THR A 375 15.61 -4.26 6.93
C THR A 375 17.10 -4.57 6.96
N ILE A 376 17.48 -5.73 7.50
CA ILE A 376 18.87 -6.17 7.54
C ILE A 376 19.40 -6.37 6.11
N GLU A 377 18.59 -6.94 5.21
CA GLU A 377 18.96 -7.28 3.85
C GLU A 377 19.00 -6.05 2.92
N ASN A 378 18.09 -5.13 3.09
CA ASN A 378 17.91 -3.99 2.17
C ASN A 378 18.39 -2.66 2.77
N LEU A 379 18.90 -2.67 4.00
CA LEU A 379 19.27 -1.46 4.74
C LEU A 379 18.20 -0.37 4.61
N SER A 380 18.54 0.87 4.38
CA SER A 380 17.54 1.93 4.30
C SER A 380 17.30 2.36 2.85
N LEU A 381 16.24 1.86 2.19
CA LEU A 381 15.80 2.35 0.88
C LEU A 381 15.12 3.73 0.97
N ILE A 382 14.79 4.18 2.18
CA ILE A 382 14.16 5.50 2.40
C ILE A 382 15.06 6.68 2.03
N HIS A 383 16.34 6.44 1.79
CA HIS A 383 17.32 7.47 1.43
C HIS A 383 17.78 7.41 -0.04
N ILE A 384 17.12 6.61 -0.89
CA ILE A 384 17.47 6.51 -2.31
C ILE A 384 16.82 7.62 -3.14
#